data_d6501906c899e055364c3c5bc3dcb8c8
#
_entry.id   d6501906c899e055364c3c5bc3dcb8c8
#
_cell.length_a   1.000
_cell.length_b   1.000
_cell.length_c   1.000
_cell.angle_alpha   90.00
_cell.angle_beta   90.00
_cell.angle_gamma   90.00
#
_symmetry.space_group_name_H-M   'P 1'
#
loop_
_entity.id
_entity.type
_entity.pdbx_description
1 polymer ?
#
loop_
_entity_poly.entity_id
_entity_poly.type
_entity_poly.pdbx_seq_one_letter_code
_entity_poly.pdbx_strand_id
1 'polypeptide(L)'
;MRRAGFTLIEMLVAIMILSIMTIVSALVFSSVVNAWEKSVVMVDRMQTADYALGQIVAGLRSAYYPPTGEQKDEWGMALYDNGEGEDPGESDVLEWTKLGSAIIGNKSTLADTVHRVRIWVEEERSKDEPGGLWARVWNNDLDNAEANDRSTDEEPGEEFLLVEDVVGFDCVVQKDPKESDEDGRPKWEEEWATSNQIPFRVKLTFRMKTPEKGDEPLPLLRVVEIPLWDLSQNPRR
;
A
#
# COMPACT_ATOMS: atom_id res chain seq x y z
N MET A 1 1.86 77.19 -18.55
CA MET A 1 1.99 75.79 -18.04
C MET A 1 3.40 75.33 -18.35
N ARG A 2 4.28 75.14 -17.30
CA ARG A 2 5.62 74.59 -17.46
C ARG A 2 5.48 73.06 -17.64
N ARG A 3 5.83 72.55 -18.80
CA ARG A 3 6.00 71.11 -19.02
C ARG A 3 7.28 70.66 -18.33
N ALA A 4 7.14 69.98 -17.20
CA ALA A 4 8.26 69.28 -16.55
C ALA A 4 8.65 68.13 -17.48
N GLY A 5 9.85 68.17 -18.05
CA GLY A 5 10.39 67.02 -18.76
C GLY A 5 10.99 66.02 -17.79
N PHE A 6 10.88 64.73 -18.06
CA PHE A 6 11.55 63.67 -17.29
C PHE A 6 13.06 63.82 -17.38
N THR A 7 13.72 63.63 -16.24
CA THR A 7 15.19 63.64 -16.22
C THR A 7 15.72 62.26 -16.65
N LEU A 8 16.91 62.24 -17.26
CA LEU A 8 17.54 60.99 -17.68
C LEU A 8 17.74 60.01 -16.54
N ILE A 9 17.97 60.50 -15.32
CA ILE A 9 18.15 59.70 -14.12
C ILE A 9 16.82 59.05 -13.67
N GLU A 10 15.68 59.73 -13.79
CA GLU A 10 14.35 59.14 -13.48
C GLU A 10 14.03 57.98 -14.41
N MET A 11 14.34 58.10 -15.71
CA MET A 11 14.15 57.00 -16.66
C MET A 11 15.04 55.81 -16.35
N LEU A 12 16.28 56.06 -15.94
CA LEU A 12 17.23 55.02 -15.59
C LEU A 12 16.79 54.25 -14.32
N VAL A 13 16.36 54.99 -13.30
CA VAL A 13 15.82 54.39 -12.06
C VAL A 13 14.53 53.59 -12.34
N ALA A 14 13.64 54.14 -13.17
CA ALA A 14 12.40 53.44 -13.54
C ALA A 14 12.66 52.11 -14.25
N ILE A 15 13.60 52.08 -15.20
CA ILE A 15 13.99 50.84 -15.90
C ILE A 15 14.63 49.85 -14.95
N MET A 16 15.47 50.30 -14.02
CA MET A 16 16.11 49.46 -13.03
C MET A 16 15.06 48.79 -12.12
N ILE A 17 14.09 49.54 -11.59
CA ILE A 17 13.01 49.02 -10.77
C ILE A 17 12.15 48.03 -11.58
N LEU A 18 11.80 48.36 -12.81
CA LEU A 18 11.01 47.48 -13.68
C LEU A 18 11.73 46.16 -13.95
N SER A 19 13.05 46.20 -14.17
CA SER A 19 13.88 45.03 -14.41
C SER A 19 13.90 44.11 -13.15
N ILE A 20 14.08 44.70 -11.97
CA ILE A 20 14.06 43.95 -10.72
C ILE A 20 12.69 43.29 -10.51
N MET A 21 11.62 44.06 -10.70
CA MET A 21 10.24 43.48 -10.57
C MET A 21 9.98 42.32 -11.54
N THR A 22 10.46 42.45 -12.79
CA THR A 22 10.32 41.39 -13.79
C THR A 22 11.07 40.14 -13.39
N ILE A 23 12.31 40.26 -12.90
CA ILE A 23 13.11 39.11 -12.43
C ILE A 23 12.44 38.43 -11.24
N VAL A 24 12.01 39.20 -10.23
CA VAL A 24 11.34 38.66 -9.06
C VAL A 24 10.03 37.93 -9.45
N SER A 25 9.23 38.52 -10.33
CA SER A 25 8.01 37.92 -10.84
C SER A 25 8.29 36.59 -11.58
N ALA A 26 9.32 36.53 -12.39
CA ALA A 26 9.72 35.32 -13.10
C ALA A 26 10.17 34.21 -12.14
N LEU A 27 10.93 34.54 -11.08
CA LEU A 27 11.36 33.58 -10.05
C LEU A 27 10.15 33.02 -9.27
N VAL A 28 9.23 33.89 -8.85
CA VAL A 28 8.01 33.48 -8.17
C VAL A 28 7.16 32.57 -9.05
N PHE A 29 6.96 32.93 -10.30
CA PHE A 29 6.20 32.13 -11.24
C PHE A 29 6.82 30.74 -11.46
N SER A 30 8.15 30.69 -11.67
CA SER A 30 8.88 29.44 -11.80
C SER A 30 8.73 28.56 -10.54
N SER A 31 8.82 29.16 -9.36
CA SER A 31 8.63 28.42 -8.09
C SER A 31 7.22 27.83 -7.95
N VAL A 32 6.19 28.61 -8.34
CA VAL A 32 4.79 28.13 -8.32
C VAL A 32 4.57 26.99 -9.31
N VAL A 33 5.10 27.11 -10.54
CA VAL A 33 4.98 26.04 -11.55
C VAL A 33 5.64 24.75 -11.05
N ASN A 34 6.86 24.84 -10.53
CA ASN A 34 7.56 23.66 -10.01
C ASN A 34 6.82 23.02 -8.83
N ALA A 35 6.26 23.81 -7.92
CA ALA A 35 5.45 23.31 -6.81
C ALA A 35 4.16 22.64 -7.31
N TRP A 36 3.53 23.19 -8.33
CA TRP A 36 2.34 22.63 -8.96
C TRP A 36 2.64 21.27 -9.60
N GLU A 37 3.70 21.16 -10.40
CA GLU A 37 4.11 19.91 -11.06
C GLU A 37 4.36 18.80 -10.01
N LYS A 38 5.12 19.10 -8.95
CA LYS A 38 5.35 18.16 -7.85
C LYS A 38 4.03 17.71 -7.19
N SER A 39 3.12 18.65 -6.95
CA SER A 39 1.83 18.36 -6.33
C SER A 39 0.96 17.45 -7.19
N VAL A 40 0.93 17.66 -8.52
CA VAL A 40 0.17 16.82 -9.45
C VAL A 40 0.70 15.38 -9.43
N VAL A 41 2.02 15.20 -9.52
CA VAL A 41 2.65 13.87 -9.47
C VAL A 41 2.31 13.17 -8.14
N MET A 42 2.38 13.88 -7.03
CA MET A 42 2.07 13.31 -5.72
C MET A 42 0.60 12.88 -5.59
N VAL A 43 -0.33 13.72 -6.08
CA VAL A 43 -1.77 13.38 -6.08
C VAL A 43 -2.04 12.13 -6.90
N ASP A 44 -1.42 12.00 -8.09
CA ASP A 44 -1.60 10.83 -8.95
C ASP A 44 -1.10 9.55 -8.27
N ARG A 45 0.08 9.59 -7.67
CA ARG A 45 0.63 8.47 -6.88
C ARG A 45 -0.28 8.09 -5.71
N MET A 46 -0.77 9.07 -4.96
CA MET A 46 -1.70 8.83 -3.86
C MET A 46 -3.02 8.20 -4.31
N GLN A 47 -3.56 8.62 -5.45
CA GLN A 47 -4.77 8.02 -6.01
C GLN A 47 -4.55 6.56 -6.41
N THR A 48 -3.42 6.25 -7.03
CA THR A 48 -3.06 4.87 -7.39
C THR A 48 -2.91 4.00 -6.14
N ALA A 49 -2.22 4.51 -5.12
CA ALA A 49 -2.05 3.80 -3.85
C ALA A 49 -3.39 3.60 -3.11
N ASP A 50 -4.26 4.61 -3.08
CA ASP A 50 -5.60 4.51 -2.46
C ASP A 50 -6.49 3.49 -3.20
N TYR A 51 -6.39 3.45 -4.53
CA TYR A 51 -7.08 2.43 -5.33
C TYR A 51 -6.59 1.01 -4.99
N ALA A 52 -5.28 0.78 -4.95
CA ALA A 52 -4.70 -0.51 -4.59
C ALA A 52 -5.08 -0.93 -3.17
N LEU A 53 -5.01 0.02 -2.23
CA LEU A 53 -5.44 -0.18 -0.85
C LEU A 53 -6.95 -0.56 -0.79
N GLY A 54 -7.77 0.07 -1.62
CA GLY A 54 -9.18 -0.29 -1.80
C GLY A 54 -9.38 -1.72 -2.32
N GLN A 55 -8.53 -2.17 -3.25
CA GLN A 55 -8.55 -3.56 -3.75
C GLN A 55 -8.14 -4.56 -2.66
N ILE A 56 -7.14 -4.24 -1.85
CA ILE A 56 -6.71 -5.08 -0.72
C ILE A 56 -7.81 -5.16 0.33
N VAL A 57 -8.45 -4.03 0.67
CA VAL A 57 -9.61 -4.00 1.57
C VAL A 57 -10.74 -4.88 1.06
N ALA A 58 -11.05 -4.81 -0.23
CA ALA A 58 -12.08 -5.67 -0.85
C ALA A 58 -11.65 -7.14 -0.82
N GLY A 59 -10.36 -7.42 -1.05
CA GLY A 59 -9.77 -8.76 -0.95
C GLY A 59 -9.90 -9.34 0.46
N LEU A 60 -9.57 -8.57 1.48
CA LEU A 60 -9.69 -8.99 2.88
C LEU A 60 -11.14 -9.21 3.30
N ARG A 61 -12.07 -8.38 2.83
CA ARG A 61 -13.51 -8.58 3.07
C ARG A 61 -14.09 -9.80 2.36
N SER A 62 -13.47 -10.23 1.27
CA SER A 62 -13.80 -11.46 0.54
C SER A 62 -12.91 -12.64 0.97
N ALA A 63 -12.24 -12.55 2.12
CA ALA A 63 -11.50 -13.66 2.69
C ALA A 63 -12.39 -14.90 2.75
N TYR A 64 -11.82 -16.05 2.41
CA TYR A 64 -12.53 -17.32 2.39
C TYR A 64 -12.05 -18.19 3.55
N TYR A 65 -13.00 -18.83 4.19
CA TYR A 65 -12.76 -19.81 5.23
C TYR A 65 -13.73 -21.00 5.04
N PRO A 66 -13.26 -22.24 4.94
CA PRO A 66 -14.13 -23.39 4.69
C PRO A 66 -15.10 -23.62 5.84
N PRO A 67 -16.40 -23.79 5.59
CA PRO A 67 -17.43 -23.87 6.63
C PRO A 67 -17.44 -25.17 7.44
N THR A 68 -16.78 -26.24 7.00
CA THR A 68 -16.82 -27.54 7.69
C THR A 68 -15.55 -28.37 7.52
N GLY A 69 -15.01 -28.85 8.63
CA GLY A 69 -14.34 -30.13 8.89
C GLY A 69 -12.94 -30.37 8.33
N GLU A 70 -12.57 -29.85 7.22
CA GLU A 70 -11.22 -29.95 6.68
C GLU A 70 -10.46 -28.65 6.93
N GLN A 71 -10.17 -28.37 8.18
CA GLN A 71 -9.27 -27.29 8.56
C GLN A 71 -7.84 -27.73 8.22
N LYS A 72 -7.40 -27.39 7.03
CA LYS A 72 -6.00 -27.44 6.68
C LYS A 72 -5.36 -26.13 7.11
N ASP A 73 -4.14 -26.17 7.57
CA ASP A 73 -3.37 -25.03 8.10
C ASP A 73 -3.16 -23.88 7.08
N GLU A 74 -3.64 -24.04 5.86
CA GLU A 74 -3.41 -23.13 4.74
C GLU A 74 -4.60 -22.19 4.41
N TRP A 75 -5.75 -22.32 5.11
CA TRP A 75 -6.96 -21.56 4.79
C TRP A 75 -7.09 -20.23 5.53
N GLY A 76 -6.27 -20.01 6.53
CA GLY A 76 -6.31 -18.80 7.34
C GLY A 76 -5.50 -17.65 6.76
N MET A 77 -5.23 -16.70 7.61
CA MET A 77 -4.35 -15.56 7.36
C MET A 77 -3.01 -15.78 8.03
N ALA A 78 -1.95 -15.35 7.38
CA ALA A 78 -0.62 -15.25 7.96
C ALA A 78 -0.11 -13.81 7.85
N LEU A 79 0.52 -13.33 8.91
CA LEU A 79 1.21 -12.06 8.97
C LEU A 79 2.56 -12.31 9.61
N TYR A 80 3.62 -11.92 8.95
CA TYR A 80 4.99 -12.07 9.44
C TYR A 80 5.89 -10.98 8.87
N ASP A 81 6.94 -10.66 9.61
CA ASP A 81 7.98 -9.75 9.17
C ASP A 81 8.94 -10.48 8.22
N ASN A 82 9.25 -9.88 7.09
CA ASN A 82 10.21 -10.42 6.11
C ASN A 82 11.67 -10.20 6.55
N GLY A 83 11.90 -9.36 7.55
CA GLY A 83 13.22 -9.09 8.10
C GLY A 83 14.15 -8.25 7.21
N GLU A 84 13.63 -7.66 6.14
CA GLU A 84 14.42 -6.88 5.16
C GLU A 84 14.40 -5.36 5.41
N GLY A 85 13.58 -4.87 6.37
CA GLY A 85 13.48 -3.45 6.71
C GLY A 85 14.46 -2.99 7.79
N GLU A 86 14.82 -1.69 7.79
CA GLU A 86 15.62 -1.08 8.86
C GLU A 86 14.82 -0.95 10.17
N ASP A 87 13.49 -0.77 10.06
CA ASP A 87 12.56 -0.67 11.18
C ASP A 87 11.59 -1.86 11.20
N PRO A 88 11.26 -2.41 12.40
CA PRO A 88 10.23 -3.44 12.55
C PRO A 88 8.89 -2.97 11.96
N GLY A 89 8.25 -3.81 11.11
CA GLY A 89 6.97 -3.51 10.48
C GLY A 89 7.05 -2.71 9.16
N GLU A 90 8.25 -2.41 8.64
CA GLU A 90 8.39 -1.79 7.32
C GLU A 90 8.33 -2.79 6.17
N SER A 91 8.55 -4.06 6.45
CA SER A 91 8.63 -5.16 5.49
C SER A 91 7.67 -6.30 5.77
N ASP A 92 6.51 -6.00 6.32
CA ASP A 92 5.51 -7.01 6.63
C ASP A 92 5.03 -7.74 5.37
N VAL A 93 4.76 -9.03 5.54
CA VAL A 93 4.12 -9.88 4.53
C VAL A 93 2.76 -10.30 5.03
N LEU A 94 1.73 -9.99 4.27
CA LEU A 94 0.37 -10.39 4.56
C LEU A 94 -0.12 -11.41 3.53
N GLU A 95 -0.57 -12.56 4.01
CA GLU A 95 -1.02 -13.67 3.19
C GLU A 95 -2.39 -14.17 3.66
N TRP A 96 -3.34 -14.36 2.73
CA TRP A 96 -4.68 -14.86 3.04
C TRP A 96 -5.32 -15.56 1.86
N THR A 97 -6.31 -16.38 2.15
CA THR A 97 -7.14 -17.03 1.14
C THR A 97 -8.41 -16.23 0.90
N LYS A 98 -8.80 -16.06 -0.35
CA LYS A 98 -9.98 -15.28 -0.74
C LYS A 98 -10.72 -15.85 -1.94
N LEU A 99 -11.90 -15.29 -2.20
CA LEU A 99 -12.70 -15.50 -3.40
C LEU A 99 -12.92 -14.17 -4.12
N GLY A 100 -13.18 -14.22 -5.41
CA GLY A 100 -13.53 -13.03 -6.21
C GLY A 100 -12.34 -12.30 -6.80
N SER A 101 -12.64 -11.29 -7.60
CA SER A 101 -11.71 -10.64 -8.53
C SER A 101 -10.89 -9.48 -7.93
N ALA A 102 -11.12 -9.10 -6.68
CA ALA A 102 -10.32 -8.03 -6.04
C ALA A 102 -8.83 -8.38 -6.11
N ILE A 103 -7.99 -7.41 -6.37
CA ILE A 103 -6.53 -7.52 -6.59
C ILE A 103 -6.18 -8.07 -7.98
N ILE A 104 -6.76 -9.21 -8.39
CA ILE A 104 -6.41 -9.94 -9.63
C ILE A 104 -7.16 -9.47 -10.88
N GLY A 105 -8.23 -8.71 -10.71
CA GLY A 105 -9.09 -8.25 -11.79
C GLY A 105 -10.06 -9.32 -12.33
N ASN A 106 -11.11 -8.86 -13.01
CA ASN A 106 -12.20 -9.72 -13.50
C ASN A 106 -11.82 -10.63 -14.68
N LYS A 107 -10.65 -10.44 -15.28
CA LYS A 107 -10.19 -11.24 -16.44
C LYS A 107 -9.33 -12.43 -16.02
N SER A 108 -8.92 -12.49 -14.76
CA SER A 108 -8.13 -13.61 -14.23
C SER A 108 -9.02 -14.87 -14.15
N THR A 109 -8.45 -16.01 -14.53
CA THR A 109 -9.10 -17.32 -14.36
C THR A 109 -9.30 -17.69 -12.90
N LEU A 110 -8.57 -17.06 -11.99
CA LEU A 110 -8.67 -17.25 -10.54
C LEU A 110 -9.85 -16.49 -9.92
N ALA A 111 -10.49 -15.55 -10.64
CA ALA A 111 -11.55 -14.72 -10.08
C ALA A 111 -12.77 -15.52 -9.59
N ASP A 112 -13.06 -16.66 -10.20
CA ASP A 112 -14.18 -17.54 -9.84
C ASP A 112 -13.76 -18.72 -8.94
N THR A 113 -12.49 -18.80 -8.55
CA THR A 113 -11.93 -19.87 -7.72
C THR A 113 -11.42 -19.35 -6.39
N VAL A 114 -11.29 -20.24 -5.43
CA VAL A 114 -10.60 -19.92 -4.18
C VAL A 114 -9.11 -19.89 -4.45
N HIS A 115 -8.49 -18.76 -4.12
CA HIS A 115 -7.07 -18.54 -4.38
C HIS A 115 -6.42 -17.84 -3.19
N ARG A 116 -5.10 -17.99 -3.10
CA ARG A 116 -4.28 -17.36 -2.08
C ARG A 116 -3.61 -16.12 -2.64
N VAL A 117 -3.49 -15.11 -1.81
CA VAL A 117 -2.84 -13.84 -2.14
C VAL A 117 -1.79 -13.56 -1.08
N ARG A 118 -0.59 -13.17 -1.52
CA ARG A 118 0.48 -12.63 -0.69
C ARG A 118 0.77 -11.22 -1.16
N ILE A 119 0.95 -10.30 -0.23
CA ILE A 119 1.40 -8.92 -0.51
C ILE A 119 2.61 -8.59 0.34
N TRP A 120 3.57 -7.87 -0.25
CA TRP A 120 4.79 -7.41 0.40
C TRP A 120 5.34 -6.18 -0.29
N VAL A 121 6.25 -5.48 0.34
CA VAL A 121 7.01 -4.39 -0.29
C VAL A 121 8.37 -4.93 -0.70
N GLU A 122 8.83 -4.48 -1.85
CA GLU A 122 10.13 -4.80 -2.37
C GLU A 122 10.84 -3.56 -2.88
N GLU A 123 12.12 -3.47 -2.62
CA GLU A 123 12.95 -2.41 -3.16
C GLU A 123 13.21 -2.58 -4.67
N GLU A 124 13.65 -1.51 -5.32
CA GLU A 124 14.01 -1.51 -6.73
C GLU A 124 15.13 -2.52 -7.02
N ARG A 125 14.83 -3.62 -7.69
CA ARG A 125 15.81 -4.66 -8.08
C ARG A 125 16.63 -4.26 -9.30
N SER A 126 16.00 -3.56 -10.26
CA SER A 126 16.63 -3.08 -11.49
C SER A 126 15.84 -1.92 -12.08
N LYS A 127 16.36 -1.30 -13.15
CA LYS A 127 15.65 -0.24 -13.87
C LYS A 127 14.33 -0.70 -14.49
N ASP A 128 14.19 -1.99 -14.74
CA ASP A 128 13.01 -2.59 -15.38
C ASP A 128 12.06 -3.22 -14.34
N GLU A 129 12.49 -3.30 -13.08
CA GLU A 129 11.72 -3.83 -11.94
C GLU A 129 11.66 -2.77 -10.84
N PRO A 130 10.69 -1.86 -10.91
CA PRO A 130 10.54 -0.79 -9.93
C PRO A 130 10.19 -1.34 -8.55
N GLY A 131 10.71 -0.68 -7.51
CA GLY A 131 10.32 -0.95 -6.14
C GLY A 131 8.88 -0.52 -5.86
N GLY A 132 8.22 -1.21 -4.94
CA GLY A 132 6.85 -0.91 -4.56
C GLY A 132 6.15 -2.04 -3.85
N LEU A 133 4.83 -1.95 -3.83
CA LEU A 133 3.95 -2.98 -3.27
C LEU A 133 3.66 -4.04 -4.33
N TRP A 134 4.06 -5.25 -4.05
CA TRP A 134 3.89 -6.41 -4.92
C TRP A 134 2.78 -7.33 -4.40
N ALA A 135 2.18 -8.08 -5.31
CA ALA A 135 1.28 -9.17 -4.99
C ALA A 135 1.66 -10.43 -5.77
N ARG A 136 1.52 -11.58 -5.10
CA ARG A 136 1.57 -12.91 -5.72
C ARG A 136 0.24 -13.59 -5.49
N VAL A 137 -0.26 -14.28 -6.51
CA VAL A 137 -1.55 -14.97 -6.47
C VAL A 137 -1.42 -16.36 -7.06
N TRP A 138 -1.95 -17.36 -6.35
CA TRP A 138 -1.96 -18.75 -6.80
C TRP A 138 -3.23 -19.47 -6.41
N ASN A 139 -3.53 -20.55 -7.12
CA ASN A 139 -4.67 -21.39 -6.81
C ASN A 139 -4.42 -22.15 -5.50
N ASN A 140 -5.39 -22.11 -4.61
CA ASN A 140 -5.35 -22.88 -3.36
C ASN A 140 -5.96 -24.28 -3.54
N ASP A 141 -5.85 -24.88 -4.72
CA ASP A 141 -6.38 -26.21 -5.01
C ASP A 141 -5.50 -27.27 -4.33
N LEU A 142 -6.01 -27.79 -3.25
CA LEU A 142 -5.29 -28.70 -2.34
C LEU A 142 -5.08 -30.11 -2.92
N ASP A 143 -5.77 -30.43 -4.02
CA ASP A 143 -5.59 -31.72 -4.71
C ASP A 143 -4.31 -31.73 -5.57
N ASN A 144 -3.73 -30.57 -5.86
CA ASN A 144 -2.44 -30.41 -6.54
C ASN A 144 -1.28 -30.21 -5.56
N ALA A 145 -1.26 -30.96 -4.46
CA ALA A 145 -0.11 -30.99 -3.54
C ALA A 145 1.20 -31.41 -4.24
N GLU A 146 1.11 -32.04 -5.44
CA GLU A 146 2.26 -32.33 -6.29
C GLU A 146 2.81 -31.08 -7.02
N ALA A 147 2.00 -30.04 -7.23
CA ALA A 147 2.46 -28.77 -7.79
C ALA A 147 3.08 -27.85 -6.70
N ASN A 148 2.83 -28.15 -5.44
CA ASN A 148 3.48 -27.55 -4.27
C ASN A 148 4.70 -28.34 -3.80
N ASP A 149 5.33 -29.14 -4.69
CA ASP A 149 6.64 -29.70 -4.38
C ASP A 149 7.65 -28.55 -4.27
N ARG A 150 7.86 -28.13 -3.01
CA ARG A 150 8.84 -27.11 -2.59
C ARG A 150 10.28 -27.47 -2.95
N SER A 151 10.48 -28.47 -3.79
CA SER A 151 11.77 -28.88 -4.33
C SER A 151 12.22 -28.07 -5.55
N THR A 152 11.32 -27.28 -6.16
CA THR A 152 11.71 -26.26 -7.14
C THR A 152 11.79 -24.91 -6.43
N ASP A 153 12.90 -24.20 -6.58
CA ASP A 153 13.14 -22.85 -6.03
C ASP A 153 12.17 -21.78 -6.56
N GLU A 154 11.17 -22.17 -7.35
CA GLU A 154 10.15 -21.30 -7.91
C GLU A 154 8.86 -21.44 -7.07
N GLU A 155 8.53 -20.39 -6.33
CA GLU A 155 7.25 -20.31 -5.65
C GLU A 155 6.10 -20.23 -6.70
N PRO A 156 5.01 -21.01 -6.54
CA PRO A 156 3.92 -21.03 -7.50
C PRO A 156 3.16 -19.71 -7.55
N GLY A 157 2.66 -19.34 -8.72
CA GLY A 157 1.75 -18.19 -8.87
C GLY A 157 2.22 -17.12 -9.83
N GLU A 158 1.36 -16.13 -10.04
CA GLU A 158 1.64 -14.93 -10.84
C GLU A 158 1.99 -13.77 -9.92
N GLU A 159 3.12 -13.11 -10.19
CA GLU A 159 3.53 -11.88 -9.50
C GLU A 159 3.20 -10.66 -10.34
N PHE A 160 2.79 -9.60 -9.66
CA PHE A 160 2.59 -8.31 -10.30
C PHE A 160 2.72 -7.16 -9.30
N LEU A 161 3.18 -6.04 -9.82
CA LEU A 161 3.29 -4.80 -9.06
C LEU A 161 1.91 -4.15 -8.92
N LEU A 162 1.49 -3.90 -7.68
CA LEU A 162 0.24 -3.19 -7.38
C LEU A 162 0.42 -1.68 -7.42
N VAL A 163 1.48 -1.19 -6.79
CA VAL A 163 1.78 0.24 -6.67
C VAL A 163 3.28 0.46 -6.61
N GLU A 164 3.77 1.36 -7.46
CA GLU A 164 5.14 1.87 -7.40
C GLU A 164 5.33 2.86 -6.23
N ASP A 165 6.58 3.10 -5.86
CA ASP A 165 6.96 4.09 -4.86
C ASP A 165 6.38 3.86 -3.44
N VAL A 166 5.93 2.65 -3.11
CA VAL A 166 5.68 2.22 -1.72
C VAL A 166 7.02 1.74 -1.15
N VAL A 167 7.47 2.37 -0.07
CA VAL A 167 8.76 2.08 0.58
C VAL A 167 8.61 1.36 1.91
N GLY A 168 7.39 1.17 2.39
CA GLY A 168 7.12 0.41 3.61
C GLY A 168 5.67 -0.04 3.67
N PHE A 169 5.48 -1.21 4.24
CA PHE A 169 4.19 -1.82 4.51
C PHE A 169 4.18 -2.36 5.94
N ASP A 170 3.34 -1.79 6.77
CA ASP A 170 3.11 -2.19 8.15
C ASP A 170 1.68 -2.71 8.29
N CYS A 171 1.54 -3.87 8.89
CA CYS A 171 0.29 -4.55 9.09
C CYS A 171 0.18 -5.06 10.51
N VAL A 172 -0.89 -4.69 11.21
CA VAL A 172 -1.18 -5.24 12.53
C VAL A 172 -2.60 -5.75 12.59
N VAL A 173 -2.82 -6.77 13.40
CA VAL A 173 -4.10 -7.46 13.50
C VAL A 173 -4.70 -7.36 14.90
N GLN A 174 -6.02 -7.32 14.97
CA GLN A 174 -6.78 -7.46 16.22
C GLN A 174 -7.50 -8.82 16.19
N LYS A 175 -7.22 -9.65 17.17
CA LYS A 175 -7.75 -11.00 17.26
C LYS A 175 -9.24 -11.02 17.60
N ASP A 176 -9.63 -10.35 18.66
CA ASP A 176 -10.99 -10.32 19.20
C ASP A 176 -11.40 -8.86 19.48
N PRO A 177 -12.64 -8.46 19.12
CA PRO A 177 -13.15 -7.11 19.41
C PRO A 177 -13.19 -6.77 20.91
N LYS A 178 -13.15 -7.78 21.78
CA LYS A 178 -13.21 -7.62 23.24
C LYS A 178 -11.83 -7.49 23.88
N GLU A 179 -10.76 -7.84 23.17
CA GLU A 179 -9.42 -7.69 23.69
C GLU A 179 -8.99 -6.22 23.65
N SER A 180 -8.58 -5.74 24.82
CA SER A 180 -8.08 -4.38 25.01
C SER A 180 -6.71 -4.43 25.71
N ASP A 181 -5.90 -3.43 25.48
CA ASP A 181 -4.68 -3.18 26.24
C ASP A 181 -5.00 -2.66 27.65
N GLU A 182 -3.96 -2.36 28.42
CA GLU A 182 -4.08 -1.84 29.81
C GLU A 182 -4.82 -0.49 29.88
N ASP A 183 -4.81 0.28 28.79
CA ASP A 183 -5.49 1.57 28.65
C ASP A 183 -6.92 1.45 28.13
N GLY A 184 -7.42 0.24 27.87
CA GLY A 184 -8.75 -0.02 27.30
C GLY A 184 -8.86 0.24 25.78
N ARG A 185 -7.73 0.37 25.10
CA ARG A 185 -7.68 0.49 23.62
C ARG A 185 -7.65 -0.89 22.98
N PRO A 186 -8.05 -1.02 21.68
CA PRO A 186 -7.92 -2.28 20.96
C PRO A 186 -6.49 -2.82 21.02
N LYS A 187 -6.35 -4.08 21.42
CA LYS A 187 -5.02 -4.73 21.41
C LYS A 187 -4.68 -5.16 20.00
N TRP A 188 -3.55 -4.67 19.50
CA TRP A 188 -3.01 -5.02 18.19
C TRP A 188 -1.83 -5.96 18.34
N GLU A 189 -1.70 -6.93 17.42
CA GLU A 189 -0.62 -7.89 17.34
C GLU A 189 0.12 -7.69 16.02
N GLU A 190 1.45 -7.69 16.07
CA GLU A 190 2.33 -7.47 14.91
C GLU A 190 2.56 -8.77 14.13
N GLU A 191 2.30 -9.92 14.73
CA GLU A 191 2.45 -11.22 14.10
C GLU A 191 1.14 -12.02 14.19
N TRP A 192 0.85 -12.79 13.14
CA TRP A 192 -0.28 -13.69 13.09
C TRP A 192 0.14 -15.02 12.47
N ALA A 193 0.58 -15.94 13.31
CA ALA A 193 1.06 -17.27 12.90
C ALA A 193 -0.04 -18.33 12.79
N THR A 194 -1.29 -17.95 13.11
CA THR A 194 -2.41 -18.91 13.17
C THR A 194 -3.02 -19.07 11.79
N SER A 195 -2.37 -19.86 10.94
CA SER A 195 -2.74 -20.09 9.54
C SER A 195 -4.16 -20.67 9.32
N ASN A 196 -4.81 -21.15 10.38
CA ASN A 196 -6.17 -21.69 10.35
C ASN A 196 -7.24 -20.76 10.93
N GLN A 197 -6.92 -19.50 11.20
CA GLN A 197 -7.85 -18.51 11.74
C GLN A 197 -7.76 -17.19 10.96
N ILE A 198 -8.80 -16.39 11.08
CA ILE A 198 -8.88 -15.05 10.51
C ILE A 198 -9.03 -14.07 11.68
N PRO A 199 -8.25 -12.98 11.73
CA PRO A 199 -8.39 -11.96 12.78
C PRO A 199 -9.67 -11.15 12.58
N PHE A 200 -10.13 -10.49 13.64
CA PHE A 200 -11.31 -9.63 13.60
C PHE A 200 -11.08 -8.40 12.74
N ARG A 201 -9.94 -7.73 12.92
CA ARG A 201 -9.56 -6.53 12.15
C ARG A 201 -8.11 -6.60 11.73
N VAL A 202 -7.86 -5.95 10.61
CA VAL A 202 -6.51 -5.71 10.08
C VAL A 202 -6.34 -4.20 9.91
N LYS A 203 -5.23 -3.66 10.41
CA LYS A 203 -4.80 -2.29 10.16
C LYS A 203 -3.61 -2.34 9.19
N LEU A 204 -3.77 -1.70 8.06
CA LEU A 204 -2.78 -1.59 6.98
C LEU A 204 -2.22 -0.18 6.96
N THR A 205 -0.90 -0.05 6.87
CA THR A 205 -0.22 1.23 6.70
C THR A 205 0.77 1.12 5.55
N PHE A 206 0.54 1.88 4.48
CA PHE A 206 1.49 2.05 3.38
C PHE A 206 2.30 3.31 3.62
N ARG A 207 3.60 3.25 3.38
CA ARG A 207 4.49 4.40 3.40
C ARG A 207 4.88 4.75 1.97
N MET A 208 4.36 5.87 1.48
CA MET A 208 4.59 6.35 0.12
C MET A 208 5.84 7.23 0.07
N LYS A 209 6.69 6.97 -0.91
CA LYS A 209 7.88 7.79 -1.18
C LYS A 209 7.47 9.21 -1.56
N THR A 210 8.08 10.20 -0.92
CA THR A 210 7.87 11.61 -1.26
C THR A 210 8.70 12.03 -2.47
N PRO A 211 8.26 13.05 -3.24
CA PRO A 211 9.03 13.55 -4.40
C PRO A 211 10.38 14.18 -4.02
N GLU A 212 10.53 14.65 -2.79
CA GLU A 212 11.75 15.28 -2.31
C GLU A 212 12.63 14.26 -1.60
N LYS A 213 13.89 14.22 -2.00
CA LYS A 213 14.85 13.27 -1.42
C LYS A 213 15.16 13.68 0.03
N GLY A 214 14.82 12.81 0.96
CA GLY A 214 15.07 13.01 2.41
C GLY A 214 13.85 13.47 3.21
N ASP A 215 12.69 13.66 2.57
CA ASP A 215 11.44 13.84 3.30
C ASP A 215 10.93 12.51 3.84
N GLU A 216 10.24 12.56 4.98
CA GLU A 216 9.60 11.38 5.57
C GLU A 216 8.51 10.81 4.62
N PRO A 217 8.43 9.48 4.47
CA PRO A 217 7.38 8.85 3.69
C PRO A 217 5.99 9.19 4.22
N LEU A 218 5.03 9.38 3.33
CA LEU A 218 3.65 9.69 3.70
C LEU A 218 2.86 8.42 4.01
N PRO A 219 2.29 8.30 5.23
CA PRO A 219 1.52 7.13 5.60
C PRO A 219 0.08 7.19 5.06
N LEU A 220 -0.36 6.10 4.41
CA LEU A 220 -1.75 5.83 4.07
C LEU A 220 -2.25 4.69 4.95
N LEU A 221 -3.25 4.95 5.78
CA LEU A 221 -3.76 4.01 6.77
C LEU A 221 -5.20 3.60 6.47
N ARG A 222 -5.49 2.30 6.62
CA ARG A 222 -6.84 1.73 6.59
C ARG A 222 -7.00 0.67 7.68
N VAL A 223 -8.18 0.64 8.28
CA VAL A 223 -8.59 -0.43 9.19
C VAL A 223 -9.75 -1.18 8.54
N VAL A 224 -9.61 -2.49 8.47
CA VAL A 224 -10.56 -3.39 7.82
C VAL A 224 -11.09 -4.37 8.83
N GLU A 225 -12.40 -4.45 8.96
CA GLU A 225 -13.07 -5.54 9.68
C GLU A 225 -13.35 -6.68 8.72
N ILE A 226 -13.00 -7.91 9.11
CA ILE A 226 -13.17 -9.10 8.29
C ILE A 226 -14.45 -9.82 8.72
N PRO A 227 -15.48 -9.91 7.86
CA PRO A 227 -16.80 -10.43 8.24
C PRO A 227 -16.80 -11.89 8.69
N LEU A 228 -15.82 -12.68 8.20
CA LEU A 228 -15.77 -14.12 8.47
C LEU A 228 -15.00 -14.52 9.73
N TRP A 229 -14.49 -13.58 10.51
CA TRP A 229 -13.70 -13.88 11.69
C TRP A 229 -14.45 -14.75 12.72
N ASP A 230 -15.74 -14.48 12.97
CA ASP A 230 -16.58 -15.24 13.93
C ASP A 230 -16.75 -16.70 13.50
N LEU A 231 -16.87 -16.96 12.20
CA LEU A 231 -16.94 -18.32 11.66
C LEU A 231 -15.63 -19.09 11.85
N SER A 232 -14.50 -18.41 11.72
CA SER A 232 -13.19 -19.03 11.94
C SER A 232 -12.94 -19.40 13.40
N GLN A 233 -13.52 -18.66 14.34
CA GLN A 233 -13.40 -18.92 15.78
C GLN A 233 -14.37 -20.01 16.27
N ASN A 234 -15.51 -20.19 15.58
CA ASN A 234 -16.56 -21.11 16.03
C ASN A 234 -17.19 -21.91 14.87
N PRO A 235 -16.44 -22.85 14.26
CA PRO A 235 -16.84 -23.59 13.05
C PRO A 235 -18.07 -24.51 13.23
N ARG A 236 -18.66 -24.57 14.42
CA ARG A 236 -19.83 -25.44 14.74
C ARG A 236 -21.16 -24.69 14.76
N ARG A 237 -21.22 -23.45 14.35
CA ARG A 237 -22.43 -22.71 14.10
C ARG A 237 -22.75 -22.72 12.62
#